data_64aba1e3f53d0a26d0fc6fab186ab1ca
#
_entry.id   64aba1e3f53d0a26d0fc6fab186ab1ca
#
_cell.length_a   1.000
_cell.length_b   1.000
_cell.length_c   1.000
_cell.angle_alpha   90.00
_cell.angle_beta   90.00
_cell.angle_gamma   90.00
#
_symmetry.space_group_name_H-M   'P 1'
#
loop_
_entity.id
_entity.type
_entity.pdbx_description
1 polymer ?
#
loop_
_entity_poly.entity_id
_entity_poly.type
_entity_poly.pdbx_seq_one_letter_code
_entity_poly.pdbx_strand_id
1 'polypeptide(L)'
;MATEVDVSAQHTLGELAKRHCGKQTQDIATNLSKLAPFIGDAYWKEANRLTDHIHTRAAALPSGTWRAVNEGVSPEAAQTLQVTEPVGYLEDRSEIDELLVKLASQPRKYRYDEDLLHLEGLAQTIETAFWYSVETTHPKKFDGISTRYNTLSPTPDNVYTAGEDTANKGTSAYIIKWGPGSVFCIYPGNSKTMGIEKNDKGLELITTSGTKRLYMWVSQFVFNMGICVRDHRCVQRLANINGTSGEATNQVDENKLIEMYHNIPGGHDGCVMYVNKLVMTQLAIKAKDKPNVFWPTTDAFGRPVIKFWDIPIHTSEMIVNTEAIVA
;
A
#
# COMPACT_ATOMS: atom_id res chain seq x y z
N MET A 1 6.69 -0.47 34.84
CA MET A 1 6.65 1.00 34.81
C MET A 1 5.42 1.39 34.03
N ALA A 2 4.43 2.04 34.65
CA ALA A 2 3.27 2.53 33.92
C ALA A 2 3.75 3.69 33.03
N THR A 3 3.59 3.55 31.74
CA THR A 3 3.88 4.60 30.76
C THR A 3 2.97 5.79 31.08
N GLU A 4 3.58 6.93 31.33
CA GLU A 4 2.88 8.20 31.50
C GLU A 4 2.22 8.54 30.16
N VAL A 5 0.88 8.59 30.13
CA VAL A 5 0.13 8.94 28.92
C VAL A 5 0.29 10.44 28.70
N ASP A 6 0.81 10.82 27.55
CA ASP A 6 0.96 12.23 27.16
C ASP A 6 -0.43 12.87 27.01
N VAL A 7 -0.76 13.80 27.90
CA VAL A 7 -2.06 14.49 27.93
C VAL A 7 -2.28 15.32 26.64
N SER A 8 -1.23 15.60 25.88
CA SER A 8 -1.32 16.34 24.60
C SER A 8 -2.03 15.53 23.50
N ALA A 9 -2.07 14.20 23.62
CA ALA A 9 -2.75 13.30 22.67
C ALA A 9 -4.25 13.13 22.96
N GLN A 10 -4.78 13.75 24.04
CA GLN A 10 -6.19 13.58 24.42
C GLN A 10 -7.07 14.70 23.87
N HIS A 11 -8.34 14.34 23.56
CA HIS A 11 -9.35 15.29 23.13
C HIS A 11 -9.62 16.37 24.17
N THR A 12 -9.62 17.62 23.75
CA THR A 12 -9.90 18.77 24.62
C THR A 12 -11.30 19.34 24.39
N LEU A 13 -11.80 20.14 25.36
CA LEU A 13 -13.03 20.91 25.19
C LEU A 13 -12.96 21.87 23.99
N GLY A 14 -11.74 22.35 23.64
CA GLY A 14 -11.52 23.16 22.46
C GLY A 14 -11.79 22.40 21.16
N GLU A 15 -11.39 21.13 21.07
CA GLU A 15 -11.71 20.28 19.94
C GLU A 15 -13.21 19.95 19.85
N LEU A 16 -13.85 19.70 21.00
CA LEU A 16 -15.29 19.52 21.05
C LEU A 16 -16.03 20.77 20.53
N ALA A 17 -15.61 21.96 20.94
CA ALA A 17 -16.21 23.22 20.50
C ALA A 17 -16.06 23.45 18.98
N LYS A 18 -14.95 23.08 18.38
CA LYS A 18 -14.73 23.16 16.93
C LYS A 18 -15.68 22.24 16.13
N ARG A 19 -16.07 21.11 16.70
CA ARG A 19 -16.95 20.12 16.07
C ARG A 19 -18.45 20.40 16.32
N HIS A 20 -18.78 21.44 17.10
CA HIS A 20 -20.14 21.83 17.41
C HIS A 20 -20.49 23.20 16.83
N CYS A 21 -21.65 23.29 16.16
CA CYS A 21 -22.27 24.53 15.75
C CYS A 21 -23.65 24.64 16.41
N GLY A 22 -23.72 25.31 17.54
CA GLY A 22 -24.96 25.41 18.34
C GLY A 22 -25.35 24.05 18.96
N LYS A 23 -26.55 23.55 18.63
CA LYS A 23 -27.07 22.26 19.12
C LYS A 23 -26.80 21.08 18.18
N GLN A 24 -26.16 21.31 17.03
CA GLN A 24 -25.90 20.28 16.02
C GLN A 24 -24.39 20.01 15.94
N THR A 25 -24.04 18.75 15.88
CA THR A 25 -22.65 18.34 15.58
C THR A 25 -22.38 18.61 14.10
N GLN A 26 -21.31 19.35 13.79
CA GLN A 26 -20.88 19.54 12.39
C GLN A 26 -20.38 18.21 11.82
N ASP A 27 -20.75 17.98 10.55
CA ASP A 27 -20.19 16.86 9.81
C ASP A 27 -18.70 17.11 9.51
N ILE A 28 -17.86 16.17 9.88
CA ILE A 28 -16.45 16.20 9.52
C ILE A 28 -16.38 15.66 8.09
N ALA A 29 -15.99 16.53 7.16
CA ALA A 29 -15.71 16.12 5.79
C ALA A 29 -14.39 15.37 5.77
N THR A 30 -14.44 14.07 6.01
CA THR A 30 -13.28 13.19 5.88
C THR A 30 -13.13 12.75 4.43
N ASN A 31 -11.94 12.88 3.89
CA ASN A 31 -11.60 12.32 2.57
C ASN A 31 -11.38 10.81 2.69
N LEU A 32 -12.43 10.06 3.00
CA LEU A 32 -12.41 8.58 3.00
C LEU A 32 -12.04 7.99 1.62
N SER A 33 -12.02 8.80 0.57
CA SER A 33 -11.55 8.43 -0.77
C SER A 33 -10.04 8.15 -0.86
N LYS A 34 -9.29 8.43 0.22
CA LYS A 34 -7.87 8.09 0.34
C LYS A 34 -7.61 6.69 0.89
N LEU A 35 -8.66 5.87 0.96
CA LEU A 35 -8.47 4.46 1.29
C LEU A 35 -7.51 3.85 0.28
N ALA A 36 -6.48 3.21 0.79
CA ALA A 36 -5.42 2.57 0.02
C ALA A 36 -6.00 1.70 -1.10
N PRO A 37 -5.90 2.07 -2.38
CA PRO A 37 -6.60 1.38 -3.47
C PRO A 37 -6.14 -0.07 -3.60
N PHE A 38 -4.90 -0.38 -3.26
CA PHE A 38 -4.35 -1.73 -3.33
C PHE A 38 -5.07 -2.73 -2.43
N ILE A 39 -5.72 -2.28 -1.32
CA ILE A 39 -6.44 -3.18 -0.40
C ILE A 39 -7.60 -3.87 -1.11
N GLY A 40 -8.29 -3.14 -2.00
CA GLY A 40 -9.40 -3.67 -2.80
C GLY A 40 -8.95 -4.54 -3.97
N ASP A 41 -7.76 -4.28 -4.52
CA ASP A 41 -7.24 -4.96 -5.71
C ASP A 41 -6.44 -6.21 -5.35
N ALA A 42 -5.80 -6.23 -4.16
CA ALA A 42 -4.89 -7.28 -3.76
C ALA A 42 -5.58 -8.62 -3.58
N TYR A 43 -4.91 -9.68 -3.99
CA TYR A 43 -5.27 -11.03 -3.59
C TYR A 43 -4.75 -11.28 -2.17
N TRP A 44 -5.64 -11.67 -1.26
CA TRP A 44 -5.32 -11.93 0.14
C TRP A 44 -5.23 -13.41 0.43
N LYS A 45 -4.21 -13.81 1.18
CA LYS A 45 -3.99 -15.20 1.57
C LYS A 45 -3.55 -15.30 3.03
N GLU A 46 -4.00 -16.33 3.71
CA GLU A 46 -3.52 -16.68 5.04
C GLU A 46 -2.05 -17.12 4.99
N ALA A 47 -1.24 -16.59 5.91
CA ALA A 47 0.14 -17.00 6.08
C ALA A 47 0.20 -18.45 6.57
N ASN A 48 1.24 -19.17 6.18
CA ASN A 48 1.44 -20.57 6.63
C ASN A 48 2.05 -20.69 8.03
N ARG A 49 2.39 -19.56 8.63
CA ARG A 49 2.84 -19.43 10.03
C ARG A 49 2.14 -18.25 10.70
N LEU A 50 2.31 -18.13 12.02
CA LEU A 50 1.66 -17.09 12.81
C LEU A 50 2.21 -15.68 12.51
N THR A 51 3.52 -15.59 12.28
CA THR A 51 4.22 -14.29 12.14
C THR A 51 4.82 -14.06 10.77
N ASP A 52 4.89 -15.10 9.95
CA ASP A 52 5.56 -15.06 8.65
C ASP A 52 4.91 -16.01 7.65
N HIS A 53 5.22 -15.82 6.38
CA HIS A 53 4.85 -16.74 5.30
C HIS A 53 6.11 -17.24 4.59
N ILE A 54 6.27 -18.55 4.55
CA ILE A 54 7.38 -19.17 3.85
C ILE A 54 6.91 -19.68 2.50
N HIS A 55 7.64 -19.31 1.46
CA HIS A 55 7.43 -19.86 0.13
C HIS A 55 8.77 -20.22 -0.53
N THR A 56 8.69 -21.11 -1.51
CA THR A 56 9.84 -21.56 -2.28
C THR A 56 9.69 -21.10 -3.72
N ARG A 57 10.74 -20.54 -4.27
CA ARG A 57 10.82 -20.15 -5.68
C ARG A 57 11.99 -20.87 -6.36
N ALA A 58 11.91 -21.05 -7.68
CA ALA A 58 13.02 -21.59 -8.45
C ALA A 58 14.18 -20.59 -8.48
N ALA A 59 15.37 -21.03 -8.15
CA ALA A 59 16.62 -20.26 -8.24
C ALA A 59 17.34 -20.54 -9.55
N ALA A 60 17.39 -21.82 -9.96
CA ALA A 60 17.96 -22.23 -11.24
C ALA A 60 17.14 -23.40 -11.82
N LEU A 61 16.94 -23.35 -13.12
CA LEU A 61 16.28 -24.42 -13.87
C LEU A 61 17.32 -25.24 -14.63
N PRO A 62 17.20 -26.57 -14.69
CA PRO A 62 18.04 -27.39 -15.53
C PRO A 62 17.76 -27.10 -17.02
N SER A 63 18.83 -27.02 -17.82
CA SER A 63 18.71 -26.64 -19.23
C SER A 63 18.49 -27.85 -20.17
N GLY A 64 18.87 -29.02 -19.71
CA GLY A 64 18.90 -30.22 -20.54
C GLY A 64 20.00 -30.20 -21.64
N THR A 65 20.40 -31.33 -22.13
CA THR A 65 21.46 -31.48 -23.16
C THR A 65 20.95 -32.24 -24.39
N TRP A 66 21.15 -31.65 -25.56
CA TRP A 66 20.91 -32.35 -26.81
C TRP A 66 21.97 -33.46 -26.99
N ARG A 67 21.57 -34.70 -27.26
CA ARG A 67 22.47 -35.83 -27.40
C ARG A 67 22.31 -36.56 -28.72
N ALA A 68 23.40 -37.15 -29.20
CA ALA A 68 23.37 -38.12 -30.26
C ALA A 68 22.96 -39.51 -29.75
N VAL A 69 22.71 -40.44 -30.67
CA VAL A 69 22.46 -41.84 -30.31
C VAL A 69 23.73 -42.43 -29.69
N ASN A 70 23.57 -43.13 -28.54
CA ASN A 70 24.66 -43.70 -27.72
C ASN A 70 25.59 -42.68 -27.00
N GLU A 71 25.20 -41.43 -26.92
CA GLU A 71 25.87 -40.41 -26.11
C GLU A 71 25.25 -40.31 -24.71
N GLY A 72 26.05 -40.13 -23.68
CA GLY A 72 25.57 -39.92 -22.30
C GLY A 72 25.19 -38.47 -22.05
N VAL A 73 24.29 -38.23 -21.09
CA VAL A 73 23.89 -36.89 -20.62
C VAL A 73 24.28 -36.73 -19.17
N SER A 74 24.88 -35.59 -18.83
CA SER A 74 25.17 -35.23 -17.44
C SER A 74 23.86 -34.88 -16.71
N PRO A 75 23.62 -35.44 -15.51
CA PRO A 75 22.44 -35.08 -14.72
C PRO A 75 22.58 -33.64 -14.19
N GLU A 76 21.51 -32.87 -14.34
CA GLU A 76 21.36 -31.52 -13.76
C GLU A 76 20.25 -31.53 -12.74
N ALA A 77 20.37 -30.73 -11.67
CA ALA A 77 19.37 -30.58 -10.64
C ALA A 77 18.83 -29.16 -10.62
N ALA A 78 17.52 -29.01 -10.47
CA ALA A 78 16.90 -27.72 -10.21
C ALA A 78 17.30 -27.21 -8.82
N GLN A 79 17.57 -25.92 -8.72
CA GLN A 79 17.84 -25.26 -7.45
C GLN A 79 16.63 -24.44 -7.02
N THR A 80 16.33 -24.48 -5.73
CA THR A 80 15.22 -23.74 -5.15
C THR A 80 15.73 -22.83 -4.05
N LEU A 81 15.11 -21.64 -3.90
CA LEU A 81 15.36 -20.69 -2.85
C LEU A 81 14.13 -20.57 -1.96
N GLN A 82 14.30 -20.75 -0.67
CA GLN A 82 13.25 -20.51 0.32
C GLN A 82 13.32 -19.05 0.77
N VAL A 83 12.17 -18.37 0.73
CA VAL A 83 12.02 -16.98 1.14
C VAL A 83 11.00 -16.91 2.26
N THR A 84 11.30 -16.12 3.28
CA THR A 84 10.41 -15.84 4.41
C THR A 84 9.94 -14.40 4.32
N GLU A 85 8.63 -14.20 4.33
CA GLU A 85 7.99 -12.89 4.26
C GLU A 85 7.31 -12.57 5.59
N PRO A 86 7.74 -11.54 6.33
CA PRO A 86 7.16 -11.22 7.63
C PRO A 86 5.79 -10.57 7.51
N VAL A 87 4.99 -10.72 8.55
CA VAL A 87 3.73 -10.01 8.75
C VAL A 87 3.93 -8.88 9.74
N GLY A 88 3.57 -7.66 9.35
CA GLY A 88 3.54 -6.49 10.24
C GLY A 88 2.23 -6.43 11.01
N TYR A 89 2.31 -5.99 12.26
CA TYR A 89 1.18 -5.80 13.16
C TYR A 89 1.02 -4.31 13.42
N LEU A 90 -0.11 -3.76 12.99
CA LEU A 90 -0.44 -2.37 13.19
C LEU A 90 -1.67 -2.26 14.08
N GLU A 91 -1.55 -1.51 15.16
CA GLU A 91 -2.62 -1.25 16.10
C GLU A 91 -2.72 0.25 16.36
N ASP A 92 -3.95 0.73 16.45
CA ASP A 92 -4.28 2.08 16.86
C ASP A 92 -5.42 2.06 17.88
N ARG A 93 -5.48 3.08 18.73
CA ARG A 93 -6.43 3.12 19.83
C ARG A 93 -6.98 4.53 20.00
N SER A 94 -8.29 4.66 19.84
CA SER A 94 -9.02 5.89 20.16
C SER A 94 -9.46 5.87 21.61
N GLU A 95 -9.14 6.93 22.35
CA GLU A 95 -9.50 7.10 23.78
C GLU A 95 -10.18 8.47 23.97
N ILE A 96 -11.47 8.46 24.32
CA ILE A 96 -12.27 9.67 24.47
C ILE A 96 -12.80 9.74 25.91
N ASP A 97 -12.58 10.88 26.58
CA ASP A 97 -13.12 11.11 27.93
C ASP A 97 -14.65 10.97 27.96
N GLU A 98 -15.14 10.21 28.95
CA GLU A 98 -16.59 10.03 29.18
C GLU A 98 -17.32 11.37 29.31
N LEU A 99 -16.71 12.36 29.96
CA LEU A 99 -17.31 13.68 30.15
C LEU A 99 -17.49 14.41 28.83
N LEU A 100 -16.52 14.34 27.91
CA LEU A 100 -16.61 14.94 26.58
C LEU A 100 -17.76 14.31 25.77
N VAL A 101 -17.85 12.99 25.82
CA VAL A 101 -18.94 12.26 25.14
C VAL A 101 -20.31 12.63 25.70
N LYS A 102 -20.44 12.84 27.03
CA LYS A 102 -21.67 13.29 27.66
C LYS A 102 -22.05 14.74 27.35
N LEU A 103 -21.05 15.61 27.14
CA LEU A 103 -21.27 17.02 26.78
C LEU A 103 -21.61 17.18 25.29
N ALA A 104 -21.26 16.20 24.46
CA ALA A 104 -21.61 16.21 23.03
C ALA A 104 -23.12 16.13 22.84
N SER A 105 -23.68 16.93 21.92
CA SER A 105 -25.11 16.89 21.60
C SER A 105 -25.57 15.57 21.01
N GLN A 106 -24.65 14.86 20.32
CA GLN A 106 -24.86 13.54 19.71
C GLN A 106 -23.70 12.61 20.09
N PRO A 107 -23.72 11.95 21.25
CA PRO A 107 -22.60 11.16 21.76
C PRO A 107 -22.12 10.05 20.82
N ARG A 108 -23.06 9.33 20.19
CA ARG A 108 -22.72 8.23 19.27
C ARG A 108 -22.07 8.74 17.99
N LYS A 109 -22.55 9.86 17.43
CA LYS A 109 -22.01 10.47 16.24
C LYS A 109 -20.59 10.98 16.52
N TYR A 110 -20.38 11.65 17.66
CA TYR A 110 -19.07 12.15 18.06
C TYR A 110 -18.00 11.05 18.11
N ARG A 111 -18.33 9.90 18.73
CA ARG A 111 -17.44 8.74 18.73
C ARG A 111 -17.21 8.16 17.34
N TYR A 112 -18.26 8.07 16.53
CA TYR A 112 -18.15 7.55 15.17
C TYR A 112 -17.28 8.43 14.28
N ASP A 113 -17.42 9.75 14.36
CA ASP A 113 -16.61 10.70 13.60
C ASP A 113 -15.12 10.60 13.97
N GLU A 114 -14.82 10.36 15.25
CA GLU A 114 -13.45 10.12 15.72
C GLU A 114 -12.89 8.80 15.18
N ASP A 115 -13.69 7.74 15.29
CA ASP A 115 -13.28 6.43 14.75
C ASP A 115 -12.99 6.49 13.25
N LEU A 116 -13.71 7.31 12.46
CA LEU A 116 -13.43 7.52 11.04
C LEU A 116 -12.08 8.18 10.80
N LEU A 117 -11.70 9.16 11.62
CA LEU A 117 -10.39 9.82 11.52
C LEU A 117 -9.25 8.84 11.82
N HIS A 118 -9.42 8.00 12.84
CA HIS A 118 -8.46 6.93 13.14
C HIS A 118 -8.33 5.93 11.99
N LEU A 119 -9.44 5.52 11.39
CA LEU A 119 -9.43 4.62 10.23
C LEU A 119 -8.72 5.24 9.02
N GLU A 120 -8.93 6.55 8.76
CA GLU A 120 -8.24 7.25 7.68
C GLU A 120 -6.72 7.32 7.94
N GLY A 121 -6.30 7.68 9.16
CA GLY A 121 -4.89 7.71 9.55
C GLY A 121 -4.22 6.34 9.43
N LEU A 122 -4.93 5.28 9.83
CA LEU A 122 -4.48 3.90 9.70
C LEU A 122 -4.30 3.49 8.24
N ALA A 123 -5.26 3.81 7.37
CA ALA A 123 -5.18 3.52 5.94
C ALA A 123 -3.98 4.21 5.28
N GLN A 124 -3.71 5.49 5.62
CA GLN A 124 -2.52 6.21 5.13
C GLN A 124 -1.22 5.57 5.61
N THR A 125 -1.18 5.14 6.89
CA THR A 125 -0.01 4.46 7.47
C THR A 125 0.27 3.13 6.78
N ILE A 126 -0.78 2.35 6.52
CA ILE A 126 -0.70 1.07 5.81
C ILE A 126 -0.21 1.27 4.39
N GLU A 127 -0.78 2.24 3.67
CA GLU A 127 -0.41 2.52 2.28
C GLU A 127 1.04 3.01 2.18
N THR A 128 1.46 3.88 3.11
CA THR A 128 2.86 4.30 3.19
C THR A 128 3.79 3.13 3.47
N ALA A 129 3.41 2.23 4.38
CA ALA A 129 4.18 1.03 4.67
C ALA A 129 4.23 0.07 3.47
N PHE A 130 3.14 -0.07 2.73
CA PHE A 130 3.08 -0.89 1.52
C PHE A 130 4.11 -0.45 0.48
N TRP A 131 4.29 0.87 0.30
CA TRP A 131 5.26 1.39 -0.67
C TRP A 131 6.68 1.44 -0.12
N TYR A 132 6.90 1.94 1.10
CA TYR A 132 8.22 2.41 1.56
C TYR A 132 8.78 1.76 2.82
N SER A 133 8.08 0.81 3.44
CA SER A 133 8.62 0.21 4.66
C SER A 133 9.91 -0.57 4.40
N VAL A 134 10.79 -0.57 5.41
CA VAL A 134 12.08 -1.24 5.40
C VAL A 134 12.18 -2.09 6.66
N GLU A 135 12.23 -3.42 6.50
CA GLU A 135 12.31 -4.36 7.62
C GLU A 135 13.60 -4.20 8.42
N THR A 136 14.72 -3.99 7.74
CA THR A 136 16.03 -3.83 8.39
C THR A 136 16.10 -2.62 9.32
N THR A 137 15.39 -1.54 9.02
CA THR A 137 15.33 -0.35 9.86
C THR A 137 14.22 -0.45 10.92
N HIS A 138 13.13 -1.12 10.56
CA HIS A 138 11.95 -1.29 11.42
C HIS A 138 11.50 -2.76 11.44
N PRO A 139 12.11 -3.61 12.31
CA PRO A 139 11.84 -5.06 12.35
C PRO A 139 10.39 -5.46 12.66
N LYS A 140 9.53 -4.51 13.00
CA LYS A 140 8.08 -4.71 13.21
C LYS A 140 7.26 -4.60 11.93
N LYS A 141 7.90 -4.26 10.81
CA LYS A 141 7.28 -4.06 9.51
C LYS A 141 7.83 -5.07 8.51
N PHE A 142 7.18 -5.16 7.38
CA PHE A 142 7.63 -5.91 6.21
C PHE A 142 8.33 -4.96 5.22
N ASP A 143 9.06 -5.50 4.25
CA ASP A 143 9.64 -4.69 3.17
C ASP A 143 8.56 -4.26 2.16
N GLY A 144 8.48 -2.95 1.92
CA GLY A 144 7.59 -2.34 0.95
C GLY A 144 8.03 -2.60 -0.50
N ILE A 145 7.14 -2.31 -1.44
CA ILE A 145 7.40 -2.54 -2.88
C ILE A 145 8.59 -1.69 -3.37
N SER A 146 8.64 -0.41 -3.03
CA SER A 146 9.75 0.47 -3.44
C SER A 146 11.10 -0.01 -2.90
N THR A 147 11.12 -0.54 -1.68
CA THR A 147 12.33 -1.05 -1.02
C THR A 147 12.87 -2.29 -1.72
N ARG A 148 11.97 -3.18 -2.16
CA ARG A 148 12.34 -4.42 -2.88
C ARG A 148 12.85 -4.15 -4.30
N TYR A 149 12.39 -3.07 -4.92
CA TYR A 149 12.70 -2.69 -6.31
C TYR A 149 13.42 -1.33 -6.34
N ASN A 150 14.56 -1.23 -5.64
CA ASN A 150 15.31 0.01 -5.43
C ASN A 150 16.61 0.12 -6.23
N THR A 151 16.85 -0.78 -7.17
CA THR A 151 18.07 -0.82 -7.98
C THR A 151 17.69 -0.99 -9.44
N LEU A 152 18.28 -0.20 -10.33
CA LEU A 152 18.18 -0.38 -11.76
C LEU A 152 18.90 -1.67 -12.11
N SER A 153 18.16 -2.72 -12.42
CA SER A 153 18.72 -4.02 -12.68
C SER A 153 18.59 -4.39 -14.15
N PRO A 154 19.69 -4.78 -14.80
CA PRO A 154 19.64 -5.24 -16.19
C PRO A 154 19.06 -6.66 -16.31
N THR A 155 18.90 -7.41 -15.22
CA THR A 155 18.38 -8.79 -15.29
C THR A 155 17.89 -9.29 -13.91
N PRO A 156 16.62 -9.57 -13.72
CA PRO A 156 15.50 -9.29 -14.61
C PRO A 156 15.16 -7.81 -14.64
N ASP A 157 14.78 -7.34 -15.81
CA ASP A 157 14.52 -5.94 -16.10
C ASP A 157 13.14 -5.53 -15.55
N ASN A 158 13.09 -5.26 -14.25
CA ASN A 158 11.86 -4.93 -13.52
C ASN A 158 11.80 -3.47 -13.10
N VAL A 159 12.97 -2.79 -13.10
CA VAL A 159 13.08 -1.41 -12.66
C VAL A 159 13.63 -0.58 -13.80
N TYR A 160 12.82 0.33 -14.29
CA TYR A 160 13.12 1.25 -15.39
C TYR A 160 13.33 2.65 -14.84
N THR A 161 14.07 3.47 -15.56
CA THR A 161 14.25 4.88 -15.22
C THR A 161 13.63 5.78 -16.28
N ALA A 162 12.98 6.85 -15.81
CA ALA A 162 12.51 7.94 -16.67
C ALA A 162 13.56 9.05 -16.85
N GLY A 163 14.70 8.96 -16.14
CA GLY A 163 15.87 9.80 -16.33
C GLY A 163 16.02 11.00 -15.38
N GLU A 164 15.15 11.17 -14.37
CA GLU A 164 15.39 12.19 -13.34
C GLU A 164 16.60 11.81 -12.48
N ASP A 165 17.52 12.74 -12.29
CA ASP A 165 18.76 12.57 -11.56
C ASP A 165 18.89 13.52 -10.35
N THR A 166 17.94 14.43 -10.20
CA THR A 166 17.95 15.39 -9.10
C THR A 166 17.42 14.76 -7.82
N ALA A 167 18.21 14.77 -6.77
CA ALA A 167 17.85 14.20 -5.47
C ALA A 167 16.52 14.77 -4.94
N ASN A 168 15.67 13.90 -4.38
CA ASN A 168 14.36 14.24 -3.82
C ASN A 168 13.37 14.90 -4.80
N LYS A 169 13.53 14.68 -6.10
CA LYS A 169 12.57 15.09 -7.13
C LYS A 169 11.97 13.91 -7.90
N GLY A 170 12.32 12.71 -7.51
CA GLY A 170 11.81 11.49 -8.15
C GLY A 170 10.42 11.10 -7.67
N THR A 171 9.66 10.46 -8.53
CA THR A 171 8.47 9.68 -8.21
C THR A 171 8.46 8.41 -9.05
N SER A 172 7.58 7.47 -8.73
CA SER A 172 7.51 6.18 -9.43
C SER A 172 6.10 5.83 -9.86
N ALA A 173 6.02 5.00 -10.91
CA ALA A 173 4.80 4.29 -11.31
C ALA A 173 5.05 2.78 -11.19
N TYR A 174 4.06 2.04 -10.72
CA TYR A 174 4.16 0.61 -10.50
C TYR A 174 3.08 -0.13 -11.28
N ILE A 175 3.43 -1.28 -11.87
CA ILE A 175 2.46 -2.26 -12.34
C ILE A 175 2.63 -3.51 -11.49
N ILE A 176 1.56 -3.94 -10.84
CA ILE A 176 1.56 -5.11 -9.97
C ILE A 176 0.53 -6.11 -10.50
N LYS A 177 0.96 -7.35 -10.68
CA LYS A 177 0.07 -8.47 -11.03
C LYS A 177 -0.35 -9.21 -9.77
N TRP A 178 -1.61 -9.06 -9.40
CA TRP A 178 -2.18 -9.72 -8.25
C TRP A 178 -2.60 -11.16 -8.56
N GLY A 179 -2.30 -12.09 -7.66
CA GLY A 179 -2.72 -13.47 -7.81
C GLY A 179 -1.94 -14.46 -6.94
N PRO A 180 -2.45 -15.68 -6.75
CA PRO A 180 -1.85 -16.67 -5.85
C PRO A 180 -0.47 -17.17 -6.30
N GLY A 181 -0.15 -17.01 -7.57
CA GLY A 181 1.15 -17.40 -8.15
C GLY A 181 2.12 -16.24 -8.35
N SER A 182 1.68 -15.01 -8.17
CA SER A 182 2.41 -13.78 -8.48
C SER A 182 2.69 -12.96 -7.22
N VAL A 183 1.90 -11.91 -6.98
CA VAL A 183 1.98 -11.07 -5.79
C VAL A 183 0.68 -11.17 -5.01
N PHE A 184 0.77 -11.27 -3.72
CA PHE A 184 -0.39 -11.29 -2.85
C PHE A 184 -0.07 -10.72 -1.47
N CYS A 185 -1.10 -10.19 -0.82
CA CYS A 185 -1.01 -9.77 0.56
C CYS A 185 -1.28 -10.96 1.48
N ILE A 186 -0.60 -10.99 2.62
CA ILE A 186 -0.73 -12.02 3.63
C ILE A 186 -1.24 -11.43 4.93
N TYR A 187 -2.01 -12.23 5.66
CA TYR A 187 -2.44 -11.96 7.03
C TYR A 187 -2.05 -13.13 7.94
N PRO A 188 -1.92 -12.93 9.26
CA PRO A 188 -1.40 -13.96 10.16
C PRO A 188 -2.20 -15.27 10.10
N GLY A 189 -1.50 -16.41 10.17
CA GLY A 189 -2.13 -17.71 10.35
C GLY A 189 -2.98 -17.74 11.63
N ASN A 190 -4.17 -18.33 11.55
CA ASN A 190 -5.20 -18.33 12.60
C ASN A 190 -5.91 -16.99 12.86
N SER A 191 -5.66 -15.96 12.06
CA SER A 191 -6.50 -14.76 12.07
C SER A 191 -7.82 -15.05 11.37
N LYS A 192 -8.93 -14.75 12.04
CA LYS A 192 -10.27 -14.93 11.45
C LYS A 192 -10.66 -13.78 10.53
N THR A 193 -9.92 -12.68 10.57
CA THR A 193 -10.30 -11.42 9.93
C THR A 193 -9.22 -10.97 8.96
N MET A 194 -9.63 -10.75 7.72
CA MET A 194 -8.85 -10.06 6.71
C MET A 194 -9.22 -8.59 6.73
N GLY A 195 -8.22 -7.69 6.79
CA GLY A 195 -8.46 -6.25 6.79
C GLY A 195 -8.44 -5.60 8.18
N ILE A 196 -9.07 -4.43 8.28
CA ILE A 196 -9.12 -3.65 9.51
C ILE A 196 -10.21 -4.23 10.43
N GLU A 197 -9.81 -4.62 11.62
CA GLU A 197 -10.73 -5.05 12.68
C GLU A 197 -10.90 -3.92 13.68
N LYS A 198 -12.16 -3.53 13.92
CA LYS A 198 -12.52 -2.57 14.95
C LYS A 198 -13.16 -3.29 16.14
N ASN A 199 -12.54 -3.13 17.30
CA ASN A 199 -13.03 -3.67 18.58
C ASN A 199 -13.46 -2.52 19.50
N ASP A 200 -14.77 -2.32 19.71
CA ASP A 200 -15.27 -1.39 20.72
C ASP A 200 -15.14 -2.04 22.11
N LYS A 201 -14.21 -1.54 22.93
CA LYS A 201 -13.98 -2.00 24.30
C LYS A 201 -14.98 -1.41 25.29
N GLY A 202 -15.70 -0.38 24.87
CA GLY A 202 -16.66 0.32 25.73
C GLY A 202 -15.97 1.31 26.67
N LEU A 203 -16.56 1.46 27.87
CA LEU A 203 -16.06 2.37 28.90
C LEU A 203 -15.01 1.66 29.76
N GLU A 204 -13.76 2.10 29.67
CA GLU A 204 -12.65 1.56 30.43
C GLU A 204 -12.08 2.58 31.42
N LEU A 205 -11.57 2.09 32.56
CA LEU A 205 -10.87 2.91 33.54
C LEU A 205 -9.39 2.97 33.17
N ILE A 206 -8.94 4.11 32.72
CA ILE A 206 -7.55 4.33 32.28
C ILE A 206 -6.80 5.13 33.36
N THR A 207 -5.56 4.72 33.63
CA THR A 207 -4.69 5.45 34.53
C THR A 207 -3.89 6.47 33.71
N THR A 208 -4.15 7.75 33.94
CA THR A 208 -3.33 8.86 33.46
C THR A 208 -2.26 9.16 34.51
N SER A 209 -1.21 9.83 34.18
CA SER A 209 -0.13 10.30 35.05
C SER A 209 -0.18 9.85 36.54
N GLY A 210 0.60 8.87 36.90
CA GLY A 210 0.76 8.36 38.27
C GLY A 210 -0.44 7.61 38.83
N THR A 211 -1.21 8.20 39.75
CA THR A 211 -2.34 7.56 40.44
C THR A 211 -3.72 8.06 39.96
N LYS A 212 -3.77 9.02 39.04
CA LYS A 212 -5.03 9.58 38.55
C LYS A 212 -5.70 8.60 37.59
N ARG A 213 -6.98 8.40 37.77
CA ARG A 213 -7.79 7.48 36.97
C ARG A 213 -8.94 8.23 36.30
N LEU A 214 -9.25 7.87 35.07
CA LEU A 214 -10.25 8.49 34.25
C LEU A 214 -11.03 7.42 33.49
N TYR A 215 -12.34 7.58 33.36
CA TYR A 215 -13.16 6.74 32.51
C TYR A 215 -13.11 7.26 31.07
N MET A 216 -12.73 6.40 30.14
CA MET A 216 -12.66 6.71 28.72
C MET A 216 -13.42 5.69 27.90
N TRP A 217 -14.01 6.15 26.82
CA TRP A 217 -14.54 5.31 25.76
C TRP A 217 -13.39 4.91 24.87
N VAL A 218 -13.20 3.60 24.69
CA VAL A 218 -12.05 3.03 23.99
C VAL A 218 -12.51 2.26 22.78
N SER A 219 -11.95 2.60 21.62
CA SER A 219 -12.04 1.83 20.39
C SER A 219 -10.64 1.41 19.96
N GLN A 220 -10.44 0.12 19.69
CA GLN A 220 -9.19 -0.48 19.23
C GLN A 220 -9.33 -0.83 17.76
N PHE A 221 -8.35 -0.46 16.96
CA PHE A 221 -8.24 -0.79 15.54
C PHE A 221 -7.00 -1.64 15.34
N VAL A 222 -7.17 -2.78 14.70
CA VAL A 222 -6.07 -3.71 14.42
C VAL A 222 -6.04 -3.99 12.92
N PHE A 223 -4.86 -3.92 12.33
CA PHE A 223 -4.63 -4.31 10.95
C PHE A 223 -3.30 -5.05 10.83
N ASN A 224 -3.37 -6.27 10.35
CA ASN A 224 -2.19 -7.12 10.21
C ASN A 224 -2.00 -7.46 8.74
N MET A 225 -0.85 -7.13 8.19
CA MET A 225 -0.54 -7.46 6.82
C MET A 225 0.95 -7.67 6.57
N GLY A 226 1.23 -8.43 5.52
CA GLY A 226 2.54 -8.51 4.89
C GLY A 226 2.38 -8.62 3.37
N ILE A 227 3.48 -8.58 2.66
CA ILE A 227 3.52 -8.71 1.19
C ILE A 227 4.33 -9.94 0.85
N CYS A 228 3.75 -10.81 0.04
CA CYS A 228 4.47 -11.95 -0.54
C CYS A 228 4.65 -11.75 -2.04
N VAL A 229 5.89 -11.66 -2.49
CA VAL A 229 6.25 -11.61 -3.91
C VAL A 229 6.82 -12.96 -4.31
N ARG A 230 5.96 -13.82 -4.86
CA ARG A 230 6.36 -15.17 -5.28
C ARG A 230 7.14 -15.15 -6.59
N ASP A 231 6.71 -14.36 -7.55
CA ASP A 231 7.42 -14.11 -8.80
C ASP A 231 7.75 -12.61 -8.91
N HIS A 232 9.03 -12.29 -8.80
CA HIS A 232 9.51 -10.91 -8.84
C HIS A 232 9.26 -10.19 -10.16
N ARG A 233 9.07 -10.94 -11.27
CA ARG A 233 8.74 -10.36 -12.59
C ARG A 233 7.32 -9.82 -12.66
N CYS A 234 6.47 -10.17 -11.70
CA CYS A 234 5.08 -9.70 -11.60
C CYS A 234 4.95 -8.30 -11.01
N VAL A 235 6.05 -7.67 -10.60
CA VAL A 235 6.10 -6.27 -10.20
C VAL A 235 7.04 -5.54 -11.13
N GLN A 236 6.57 -4.46 -11.74
CA GLN A 236 7.35 -3.59 -12.61
C GLN A 236 7.33 -2.18 -12.04
N ARG A 237 8.46 -1.49 -12.01
CA ARG A 237 8.60 -0.13 -11.51
C ARG A 237 9.23 0.77 -12.55
N LEU A 238 8.58 1.88 -12.89
CA LEU A 238 9.20 3.01 -13.57
C LEU A 238 9.57 4.04 -12.52
N ALA A 239 10.85 4.11 -12.20
CA ALA A 239 11.42 5.04 -11.22
C ALA A 239 11.94 6.32 -11.89
N ASN A 240 12.36 7.27 -11.05
CA ASN A 240 13.00 8.50 -11.50
C ASN A 240 12.16 9.32 -12.50
N ILE A 241 10.84 9.32 -12.30
CA ILE A 241 9.93 10.22 -12.99
C ILE A 241 10.03 11.57 -12.30
N ASN A 242 10.10 12.66 -13.04
CA ASN A 242 10.15 14.00 -12.45
C ASN A 242 8.88 14.30 -11.65
N GLY A 243 9.04 14.50 -10.35
CA GLY A 243 7.98 14.77 -9.36
C GLY A 243 7.60 16.27 -9.26
N THR A 244 8.17 17.15 -10.12
CA THR A 244 7.86 18.57 -10.09
C THR A 244 6.73 18.88 -11.06
N SER A 245 5.72 19.59 -10.59
CA SER A 245 4.60 20.00 -11.43
C SER A 245 5.03 21.04 -12.49
N GLY A 246 4.65 20.83 -13.76
CA GLY A 246 4.94 21.74 -14.85
C GLY A 246 6.31 21.58 -15.52
N GLU A 247 7.16 20.71 -15.02
CA GLU A 247 8.42 20.37 -15.68
C GLU A 247 8.16 19.53 -16.95
N ALA A 248 8.87 19.86 -18.05
CA ALA A 248 8.73 19.16 -19.33
C ALA A 248 9.73 18.00 -19.49
N THR A 249 10.79 17.97 -18.66
CA THR A 249 11.86 16.98 -18.74
C THR A 249 11.59 15.80 -17.82
N ASN A 250 12.07 14.64 -18.21
CA ASN A 250 12.02 13.40 -17.39
C ASN A 250 10.60 13.03 -16.90
N GLN A 251 9.60 13.34 -17.72
CA GLN A 251 8.22 12.92 -17.47
C GLN A 251 8.07 11.42 -17.72
N VAL A 252 6.90 10.89 -17.38
CA VAL A 252 6.53 9.50 -17.68
C VAL A 252 6.90 9.14 -19.11
N ASP A 253 7.74 8.11 -19.29
CA ASP A 253 8.10 7.57 -20.60
C ASP A 253 7.12 6.45 -20.97
N GLU A 254 6.32 6.70 -21.99
CA GLU A 254 5.34 5.72 -22.46
C GLU A 254 5.98 4.49 -23.08
N ASN A 255 7.16 4.64 -23.71
CA ASN A 255 7.88 3.50 -24.27
C ASN A 255 8.29 2.54 -23.15
N LYS A 256 8.76 3.08 -22.02
CA LYS A 256 9.09 2.27 -20.85
C LYS A 256 7.86 1.62 -20.22
N LEU A 257 6.72 2.29 -20.21
CA LEU A 257 5.46 1.67 -19.76
C LEU A 257 5.04 0.50 -20.66
N ILE A 258 5.26 0.61 -21.98
CA ILE A 258 4.99 -0.48 -22.93
C ILE A 258 5.97 -1.65 -22.70
N GLU A 259 7.26 -1.37 -22.47
CA GLU A 259 8.22 -2.39 -22.11
C GLU A 259 7.82 -3.13 -20.81
N MET A 260 7.45 -2.37 -19.76
CA MET A 260 6.94 -2.93 -18.50
C MET A 260 5.72 -3.83 -18.72
N TYR A 261 4.79 -3.40 -19.56
CA TYR A 261 3.60 -4.16 -19.88
C TYR A 261 3.96 -5.53 -20.49
N HIS A 262 4.85 -5.55 -21.47
CA HIS A 262 5.23 -6.79 -22.16
C HIS A 262 6.15 -7.70 -21.34
N ASN A 263 6.85 -7.17 -20.33
CA ASN A 263 7.71 -7.96 -19.45
C ASN A 263 6.96 -8.77 -18.38
N ILE A 264 5.67 -8.52 -18.18
CA ILE A 264 4.88 -9.26 -17.19
C ILE A 264 4.56 -10.67 -17.74
N PRO A 265 4.96 -11.73 -17.04
CA PRO A 265 4.73 -13.09 -17.51
C PRO A 265 3.28 -13.54 -17.37
N GLY A 266 2.82 -14.37 -18.32
CA GLY A 266 1.56 -15.10 -18.20
C GLY A 266 0.28 -14.29 -18.35
N GLY A 267 0.30 -13.20 -19.18
CA GLY A 267 -0.88 -12.37 -19.47
C GLY A 267 -1.09 -11.28 -18.40
N HIS A 268 -2.09 -10.42 -18.61
CA HIS A 268 -2.28 -9.19 -17.83
C HIS A 268 -3.50 -9.24 -16.89
N ASP A 269 -4.16 -10.40 -16.78
CA ASP A 269 -5.25 -10.58 -15.82
C ASP A 269 -4.78 -10.35 -14.39
N GLY A 270 -5.50 -9.51 -13.64
CA GLY A 270 -5.14 -9.11 -12.29
C GLY A 270 -4.00 -8.08 -12.19
N CYS A 271 -3.55 -7.51 -13.33
CA CYS A 271 -2.61 -6.41 -13.32
C CYS A 271 -3.32 -5.09 -12.99
N VAL A 272 -2.70 -4.29 -12.13
CA VAL A 272 -3.15 -2.94 -11.79
C VAL A 272 -1.94 -2.01 -11.81
N MET A 273 -2.12 -0.82 -12.38
CA MET A 273 -1.11 0.22 -12.36
C MET A 273 -1.40 1.21 -11.24
N TYR A 274 -0.40 1.50 -10.43
CA TYR A 274 -0.47 2.48 -9.34
C TYR A 274 0.43 3.66 -9.64
N VAL A 275 -0.15 4.84 -9.59
CA VAL A 275 0.54 6.10 -9.87
C VAL A 275 0.07 7.19 -8.89
N ASN A 276 0.87 8.22 -8.68
CA ASN A 276 0.39 9.39 -7.95
C ASN A 276 -0.41 10.34 -8.87
N LYS A 277 -1.04 11.35 -8.27
CA LYS A 277 -1.83 12.36 -9.01
C LYS A 277 -1.04 13.08 -10.09
N LEU A 278 0.24 13.37 -9.85
CA LEU A 278 1.08 14.09 -10.79
C LEU A 278 1.36 13.23 -12.03
N VAL A 279 1.76 12.00 -11.83
CA VAL A 279 1.99 11.03 -12.91
C VAL A 279 0.70 10.78 -13.70
N MET A 280 -0.44 10.69 -13.01
CA MET A 280 -1.75 10.58 -13.65
C MET A 280 -2.05 11.78 -14.55
N THR A 281 -1.72 12.99 -14.10
CA THR A 281 -1.87 14.23 -14.89
C THR A 281 -0.95 14.20 -16.11
N GLN A 282 0.31 13.77 -15.96
CA GLN A 282 1.24 13.63 -17.09
C GLN A 282 0.71 12.64 -18.14
N LEU A 283 0.20 11.49 -17.71
CA LEU A 283 -0.42 10.51 -18.59
C LEU A 283 -1.64 11.08 -19.33
N ALA A 284 -2.50 11.81 -18.63
CA ALA A 284 -3.68 12.44 -19.20
C ALA A 284 -3.32 13.51 -20.25
N ILE A 285 -2.28 14.32 -20.01
CA ILE A 285 -1.78 15.32 -20.97
C ILE A 285 -1.25 14.63 -22.21
N LYS A 286 -0.39 13.61 -22.05
CA LYS A 286 0.15 12.83 -23.17
C LYS A 286 -0.94 12.13 -23.98
N ALA A 287 -1.94 11.61 -23.30
CA ALA A 287 -3.10 11.00 -23.96
C ALA A 287 -3.89 12.00 -24.81
N LYS A 288 -4.08 13.23 -24.31
CA LYS A 288 -4.78 14.31 -25.04
C LYS A 288 -4.08 14.66 -26.37
N ASP A 289 -2.76 14.60 -26.40
CA ASP A 289 -1.96 15.02 -27.56
C ASP A 289 -1.90 13.94 -28.67
N LYS A 290 -2.43 12.75 -28.43
CA LYS A 290 -2.48 11.65 -29.41
C LYS A 290 -3.82 11.62 -30.14
N PRO A 291 -3.84 11.69 -31.51
CA PRO A 291 -5.09 11.75 -32.29
C PRO A 291 -5.92 10.45 -32.25
N ASN A 292 -5.38 9.33 -31.77
CA ASN A 292 -6.02 8.01 -31.78
C ASN A 292 -6.18 7.40 -30.39
N VAL A 293 -6.23 8.22 -29.33
CA VAL A 293 -6.44 7.68 -27.99
C VAL A 293 -7.91 7.31 -27.79
N PHE A 294 -8.17 6.04 -27.66
CA PHE A 294 -9.43 5.56 -27.10
C PHE A 294 -9.49 5.97 -25.62
N TRP A 295 -10.16 7.07 -25.35
CA TRP A 295 -10.63 7.38 -24.01
C TRP A 295 -11.76 6.44 -23.63
N PRO A 296 -11.88 6.16 -22.41
CA PRO A 296 -12.24 4.89 -21.85
C PRO A 296 -13.64 4.47 -22.21
N THR A 297 -13.74 3.20 -22.36
CA THR A 297 -15.00 2.50 -22.13
C THR A 297 -15.49 2.83 -20.72
N THR A 298 -16.70 3.37 -20.65
CA THR A 298 -17.45 3.45 -19.40
C THR A 298 -17.57 2.06 -18.79
N ASP A 299 -17.40 1.94 -17.48
CA ASP A 299 -17.77 0.71 -16.79
C ASP A 299 -19.27 0.43 -16.96
N ALA A 300 -19.74 -0.71 -16.48
CA ALA A 300 -21.15 -1.11 -16.58
C ALA A 300 -22.13 -0.07 -15.95
N PHE A 301 -21.62 0.89 -15.17
CA PHE A 301 -22.38 1.95 -14.50
C PHE A 301 -22.12 3.36 -15.08
N GLY A 302 -21.44 3.47 -16.21
CA GLY A 302 -21.25 4.73 -16.92
C GLY A 302 -20.15 5.64 -16.36
N ARG A 303 -19.28 5.15 -15.47
CA ARG A 303 -18.13 5.92 -14.97
C ARG A 303 -16.94 5.78 -15.92
N PRO A 304 -16.22 6.87 -16.28
CA PRO A 304 -15.00 6.77 -17.06
C PRO A 304 -13.91 6.04 -16.25
N VAL A 305 -13.44 4.92 -16.76
CA VAL A 305 -12.30 4.18 -16.18
C VAL A 305 -11.06 4.49 -16.99
N ILE A 306 -10.03 5.05 -16.36
CA ILE A 306 -8.76 5.30 -17.01
C ILE A 306 -7.97 3.99 -17.01
N LYS A 307 -7.59 3.54 -18.20
CA LYS A 307 -6.83 2.31 -18.41
C LYS A 307 -5.61 2.60 -19.27
N PHE A 308 -4.51 1.94 -18.97
CA PHE A 308 -3.38 1.80 -19.87
C PHE A 308 -3.54 0.46 -20.60
N TRP A 309 -3.98 0.51 -21.87
CA TRP A 309 -4.45 -0.63 -22.64
C TRP A 309 -5.61 -1.35 -21.91
N ASP A 310 -5.36 -2.54 -21.35
CA ASP A 310 -6.34 -3.33 -20.58
C ASP A 310 -6.13 -3.22 -19.05
N ILE A 311 -5.01 -2.59 -18.60
CA ILE A 311 -4.67 -2.46 -17.18
C ILE A 311 -5.36 -1.22 -16.58
N PRO A 312 -6.16 -1.37 -15.51
CA PRO A 312 -6.71 -0.23 -14.79
C PRO A 312 -5.62 0.57 -14.09
N ILE A 313 -5.79 1.90 -14.05
CA ILE A 313 -4.86 2.81 -13.36
C ILE A 313 -5.55 3.33 -12.11
N HIS A 314 -4.94 3.09 -10.96
CA HIS A 314 -5.38 3.61 -9.68
C HIS A 314 -4.40 4.67 -9.16
N THR A 315 -4.96 5.75 -8.60
CA THR A 315 -4.15 6.81 -8.00
C THR A 315 -3.91 6.51 -6.53
N SER A 316 -2.64 6.52 -6.12
CA SER A 316 -2.20 6.43 -4.74
C SER A 316 -1.61 7.76 -4.31
N GLU A 317 -2.15 8.36 -3.26
CA GLU A 317 -1.63 9.64 -2.74
C GLU A 317 -0.38 9.46 -1.89
N MET A 318 -0.12 8.25 -1.40
CA MET A 318 1.05 7.95 -0.58
C MET A 318 2.31 7.68 -1.41
N ILE A 319 2.22 7.56 -2.73
CA ILE A 319 3.40 7.59 -3.61
C ILE A 319 3.91 9.02 -3.65
N VAL A 320 5.06 9.25 -3.01
CA VAL A 320 5.63 10.59 -2.84
C VAL A 320 6.29 11.11 -4.12
N ASN A 321 6.38 12.44 -4.25
CA ASN A 321 7.09 13.13 -5.35
C ASN A 321 8.55 13.44 -5.01
N THR A 322 9.02 12.95 -3.87
CA THR A 322 10.35 13.22 -3.32
C THR A 322 11.10 11.93 -3.03
N GLU A 323 10.88 10.90 -3.87
CA GLU A 323 11.62 9.66 -3.78
C GLU A 323 13.12 9.88 -4.02
N ALA A 324 13.93 9.09 -3.34
CA ALA A 324 15.35 9.01 -3.65
C ALA A 324 15.56 8.45 -5.06
N ILE A 325 16.56 8.97 -5.74
CA ILE A 325 16.91 8.49 -7.10
C ILE A 325 17.37 7.04 -7.00
N VAL A 326 16.83 6.23 -7.89
CA VAL A 326 17.20 4.82 -8.04
C VAL A 326 18.35 4.73 -9.02
N ALA A 327 19.44 4.11 -8.60
CA ALA A 327 20.68 3.97 -9.36
C ALA A 327 20.95 2.52 -9.81
#